data_fbebb5138820a93ee3f72e59383caf84
#
_entry.id   fbebb5138820a93ee3f72e59383caf84
#
_cell.length_a   1.000
_cell.length_b   1.000
_cell.length_c   1.000
_cell.angle_alpha   90.00
_cell.angle_beta   90.00
_cell.angle_gamma   90.00
#
_symmetry.space_group_name_H-M   'P 1'
#
loop_
_entity.id
_entity.type
_entity.pdbx_description
1 polymer ?
#
loop_
_entity_poly.entity_id
_entity_poly.type
_entity_poly.pdbx_seq_one_letter_code
_entity_poly.pdbx_strand_id
1 'polypeptide(L)'
;TLLILSLVALYIGAGWLVQGSSALALKAKISPLVVGLTIVAFGTSAPELVVSLNATLSGQGDIAIGNIVGSNIFNIGVILGVSATICPLQVKKQLLRIDIPVMLAATVLFTILFWNGTLGRTEGLFFLTGIIIYTIFSLFYSRKHGTEGSSQELEEQPKHWAVDTLAIVGGLVVLVFASRLLVDNAVSIAKELG
;
A
#
# COMPACT_ATOMS: atom_id res chain seq x y z
N THR A 1 -1.65 26.31 5.80
CA THR A 1 -0.49 26.32 4.86
C THR A 1 0.28 25.00 4.91
N LEU A 2 0.68 24.48 6.08
CA LEU A 2 1.44 23.24 6.21
C LEU A 2 0.64 22.00 5.76
N LEU A 3 -0.68 21.99 5.94
CA LEU A 3 -1.56 20.92 5.50
C LEU A 3 -1.57 20.79 3.95
N ILE A 4 -1.64 21.92 3.24
CA ILE A 4 -1.56 21.92 1.76
C ILE A 4 -0.16 21.47 1.30
N LEU A 5 0.89 21.93 1.97
CA LEU A 5 2.26 21.55 1.66
C LEU A 5 2.47 20.02 1.84
N SER A 6 1.92 19.44 2.90
CA SER A 6 1.99 17.98 3.12
C SER A 6 1.22 17.19 2.06
N LEU A 7 0.06 17.67 1.60
CA LEU A 7 -0.68 17.03 0.50
C LEU A 7 0.10 17.08 -0.82
N VAL A 8 0.73 18.21 -1.14
CA VAL A 8 1.59 18.33 -2.33
C VAL A 8 2.80 17.41 -2.22
N ALA A 9 3.44 17.34 -1.05
CA ALA A 9 4.57 16.44 -0.82
C ALA A 9 4.15 14.96 -0.95
N LEU A 10 2.97 14.57 -0.43
CA LEU A 10 2.41 13.23 -0.62
C LEU A 10 2.20 12.90 -2.09
N TYR A 11 1.64 13.83 -2.87
CA TYR A 11 1.45 13.64 -4.30
C TYR A 11 2.78 13.42 -5.05
N ILE A 12 3.79 14.24 -4.76
CA ILE A 12 5.13 14.13 -5.36
C ILE A 12 5.80 12.81 -4.95
N GLY A 13 5.77 12.47 -3.65
CA GLY A 13 6.35 11.23 -3.13
C GLY A 13 5.71 9.98 -3.72
N ALA A 14 4.39 9.96 -3.84
CA ALA A 14 3.65 8.89 -4.50
C ALA A 14 4.03 8.76 -6.00
N GLY A 15 4.16 9.89 -6.70
CA GLY A 15 4.60 9.92 -8.10
C GLY A 15 5.98 9.29 -8.29
N TRP A 16 6.95 9.66 -7.45
CA TRP A 16 8.30 9.08 -7.49
C TRP A 16 8.31 7.58 -7.18
N LEU A 17 7.56 7.17 -6.16
CA LEU A 17 7.45 5.75 -5.80
C LEU A 17 6.85 4.92 -6.95
N VAL A 18 5.75 5.37 -7.54
CA VAL A 18 5.07 4.67 -8.64
C VAL A 18 5.95 4.62 -9.88
N GLN A 19 6.57 5.73 -10.29
CA GLN A 19 7.42 5.79 -11.47
C GLN A 19 8.67 4.91 -11.32
N GLY A 20 9.38 5.01 -10.19
CA GLY A 20 10.57 4.20 -9.91
C GLY A 20 10.24 2.71 -9.85
N SER A 21 9.15 2.36 -9.17
CA SER A 21 8.70 0.97 -9.03
C SER A 21 8.26 0.37 -10.37
N SER A 22 7.54 1.12 -11.20
CA SER A 22 7.13 0.67 -12.54
C SER A 22 8.33 0.48 -13.47
N ALA A 23 9.30 1.39 -13.45
CA ALA A 23 10.53 1.26 -14.24
C ALA A 23 11.36 0.04 -13.83
N LEU A 24 11.49 -0.21 -12.52
CA LEU A 24 12.19 -1.37 -11.98
C LEU A 24 11.46 -2.68 -12.35
N ALA A 25 10.13 -2.68 -12.30
CA ALA A 25 9.30 -3.82 -12.69
C ALA A 25 9.53 -4.24 -14.13
N LEU A 26 9.51 -3.28 -15.06
CA LEU A 26 9.74 -3.53 -16.47
C LEU A 26 11.11 -4.18 -16.72
N LYS A 27 12.16 -3.67 -16.05
CA LYS A 27 13.51 -4.24 -16.13
C LYS A 27 13.60 -5.65 -15.55
N ALA A 28 12.86 -5.92 -14.48
CA ALA A 28 12.79 -7.23 -13.84
C ALA A 28 11.82 -8.21 -14.51
N LYS A 29 11.16 -7.81 -15.61
CA LYS A 29 10.09 -8.57 -16.30
C LYS A 29 8.95 -8.95 -15.36
N ILE A 30 8.61 -8.07 -14.42
CA ILE A 30 7.50 -8.21 -13.47
C ILE A 30 6.37 -7.32 -13.95
N SER A 31 5.11 -7.78 -13.85
CA SER A 31 3.97 -6.95 -14.27
C SER A 31 3.81 -5.73 -13.35
N PRO A 32 3.41 -4.56 -13.89
CA PRO A 32 3.13 -3.36 -13.08
C PRO A 32 2.07 -3.61 -11.99
N LEU A 33 1.12 -4.53 -12.23
CA LEU A 33 0.13 -4.93 -11.23
C LEU A 33 0.79 -5.50 -9.98
N VAL A 34 1.74 -6.44 -10.15
CA VAL A 34 2.40 -7.08 -9.00
C VAL A 34 3.29 -6.10 -8.25
N VAL A 35 3.92 -5.16 -8.95
CA VAL A 35 4.67 -4.09 -8.28
C VAL A 35 3.74 -3.18 -7.47
N GLY A 36 2.57 -2.86 -8.00
CA GLY A 36 1.52 -2.15 -7.26
C GLY A 36 1.08 -2.91 -6.00
N LEU A 37 0.85 -4.22 -6.12
CA LEU A 37 0.43 -5.09 -5.01
C LEU A 37 1.55 -5.40 -4.00
N THR A 38 2.78 -5.06 -4.27
CA THR A 38 3.93 -5.34 -3.39
C THR A 38 4.63 -4.05 -2.96
N ILE A 39 5.55 -3.53 -3.77
CA ILE A 39 6.41 -2.39 -3.40
C ILE A 39 5.59 -1.14 -3.10
N VAL A 40 4.65 -0.79 -4.00
CA VAL A 40 3.82 0.40 -3.83
C VAL A 40 2.89 0.23 -2.64
N ALA A 41 2.21 -0.92 -2.52
CA ALA A 41 1.31 -1.20 -1.40
C ALA A 41 2.06 -1.15 -0.05
N PHE A 42 3.23 -1.79 0.05
CA PHE A 42 4.05 -1.72 1.26
C PHE A 42 4.47 -0.27 1.58
N GLY A 43 4.93 0.47 0.57
CA GLY A 43 5.38 1.85 0.77
C GLY A 43 4.28 2.80 1.23
N THR A 44 3.10 2.70 0.62
CA THR A 44 1.95 3.53 0.99
C THR A 44 1.35 3.16 2.34
N SER A 45 1.48 1.89 2.78
CA SER A 45 1.03 1.42 4.10
C SER A 45 2.12 1.49 5.19
N ALA A 46 3.31 2.00 4.89
CA ALA A 46 4.36 2.16 5.90
C ALA A 46 3.98 3.11 7.05
N PRO A 47 3.28 4.25 6.82
CA PRO A 47 2.78 5.09 7.90
C PRO A 47 1.83 4.35 8.85
N GLU A 48 0.90 3.58 8.31
CA GLU A 48 -0.05 2.79 9.10
C GLU A 48 0.67 1.72 9.93
N LEU A 49 1.71 1.08 9.36
CA LEU A 49 2.54 0.13 10.10
C LEU A 49 3.23 0.80 11.30
N VAL A 50 3.82 1.98 11.11
CA VAL A 50 4.51 2.72 12.18
C VAL A 50 3.53 3.14 13.27
N VAL A 51 2.36 3.66 12.90
CA VAL A 51 1.32 4.06 13.86
C VAL A 51 0.83 2.86 14.66
N SER A 52 0.47 1.76 13.98
CA SER A 52 -0.03 0.55 14.64
C SER A 52 1.03 -0.10 15.55
N LEU A 53 2.30 -0.12 15.11
CA LEU A 53 3.39 -0.64 15.93
C LEU A 53 3.60 0.18 17.19
N ASN A 54 3.65 1.51 17.08
CA ASN A 54 3.79 2.40 18.22
C ASN A 54 2.61 2.28 19.20
N ALA A 55 1.39 2.22 18.70
CA ALA A 55 0.19 2.02 19.50
C ALA A 55 0.25 0.68 20.27
N THR A 56 0.63 -0.40 19.57
CA THR A 56 0.77 -1.73 20.21
C THR A 56 1.85 -1.75 21.29
N LEU A 57 3.03 -1.16 21.03
CA LEU A 57 4.13 -1.07 21.97
C LEU A 57 3.78 -0.20 23.20
N SER A 58 2.87 0.75 23.04
CA SER A 58 2.34 1.61 24.10
C SER A 58 1.14 0.99 24.85
N GLY A 59 0.78 -0.25 24.56
CA GLY A 59 -0.37 -0.92 25.18
C GLY A 59 -1.73 -0.46 24.68
N GLN A 60 -1.79 0.28 23.56
CA GLN A 60 -3.00 0.83 22.97
C GLN A 60 -3.46 -0.02 21.78
N GLY A 61 -3.76 -1.31 22.03
CA GLY A 61 -4.13 -2.27 20.98
C GLY A 61 -5.35 -1.86 20.15
N ASP A 62 -6.34 -1.24 20.78
CA ASP A 62 -7.57 -0.76 20.11
C ASP A 62 -7.26 0.28 19.03
N ILE A 63 -6.30 1.17 19.29
CA ILE A 63 -5.85 2.16 18.29
C ILE A 63 -5.17 1.46 17.11
N ALA A 64 -4.34 0.45 17.38
CA ALA A 64 -3.67 -0.31 16.31
C ALA A 64 -4.69 -1.04 15.42
N ILE A 65 -5.65 -1.73 16.00
CA ILE A 65 -6.73 -2.43 15.25
C ILE A 65 -7.62 -1.42 14.52
N GLY A 66 -8.02 -0.34 15.19
CA GLY A 66 -8.81 0.73 14.58
C GLY A 66 -8.13 1.37 13.37
N ASN A 67 -6.82 1.60 13.43
CA ASN A 67 -6.03 2.13 12.32
C ASN A 67 -6.01 1.15 11.13
N ILE A 68 -5.79 -0.15 11.38
CA ILE A 68 -5.75 -1.18 10.32
C ILE A 68 -7.13 -1.33 9.65
N VAL A 69 -8.18 -1.50 10.44
CA VAL A 69 -9.55 -1.69 9.92
C VAL A 69 -10.04 -0.40 9.26
N GLY A 70 -9.83 0.75 9.90
CA GLY A 70 -10.25 2.05 9.40
C GLY A 70 -9.60 2.43 8.08
N SER A 71 -8.29 2.20 7.92
CA SER A 71 -7.60 2.46 6.65
C SER A 71 -8.13 1.58 5.51
N ASN A 72 -8.45 0.32 5.76
CA ASN A 72 -9.05 -0.56 4.75
C ASN A 72 -10.44 -0.09 4.33
N ILE A 73 -11.30 0.29 5.29
CA ILE A 73 -12.63 0.85 5.01
C ILE A 73 -12.51 2.14 4.20
N PHE A 74 -11.60 3.03 4.57
CA PHE A 74 -11.36 4.29 3.88
C PHE A 74 -10.85 4.06 2.46
N ASN A 75 -9.89 3.14 2.27
CA ASN A 75 -9.34 2.82 0.96
C ASN A 75 -10.40 2.27 0.00
N ILE A 76 -11.30 1.41 0.48
CA ILE A 76 -12.37 0.85 -0.35
C ILE A 76 -13.52 1.84 -0.52
N GLY A 77 -14.03 2.41 0.57
CA GLY A 77 -15.20 3.27 0.54
C GLY A 77 -14.95 4.64 -0.10
N VAL A 78 -13.84 5.27 0.27
CA VAL A 78 -13.54 6.64 -0.17
C VAL A 78 -12.60 6.64 -1.38
N ILE A 79 -11.40 6.07 -1.26
CA ILE A 79 -10.40 6.19 -2.33
C ILE A 79 -10.87 5.49 -3.60
N LEU A 80 -11.25 4.22 -3.50
CA LEU A 80 -11.72 3.46 -4.65
C LEU A 80 -13.07 4.00 -5.17
N GLY A 81 -14.00 4.36 -4.27
CA GLY A 81 -15.30 4.92 -4.62
C GLY A 81 -15.19 6.24 -5.39
N VAL A 82 -14.41 7.20 -4.88
CA VAL A 82 -14.16 8.49 -5.57
C VAL A 82 -13.42 8.28 -6.89
N SER A 83 -12.39 7.42 -6.92
CA SER A 83 -11.65 7.14 -8.15
C SER A 83 -12.55 6.56 -9.25
N ALA A 84 -13.43 5.62 -8.90
CA ALA A 84 -14.37 5.01 -9.84
C ALA A 84 -15.46 6.00 -10.33
N THR A 85 -15.81 6.97 -9.50
CA THR A 85 -16.77 8.03 -9.89
C THR A 85 -16.14 9.01 -10.90
N ILE A 86 -14.85 9.30 -10.75
CA ILE A 86 -14.13 10.21 -11.67
C ILE A 86 -13.80 9.50 -12.99
N CYS A 87 -13.34 8.26 -12.92
CA CYS A 87 -12.93 7.48 -14.09
C CYS A 87 -13.28 6.01 -13.89
N PRO A 88 -13.98 5.35 -14.85
CA PRO A 88 -14.26 3.92 -14.76
C PRO A 88 -12.96 3.10 -14.67
N LEU A 89 -12.88 2.23 -13.67
CA LEU A 89 -11.70 1.43 -13.41
C LEU A 89 -11.75 0.09 -14.16
N GLN A 90 -10.75 -0.20 -14.95
CA GLN A 90 -10.63 -1.50 -15.60
C GLN A 90 -9.86 -2.47 -14.69
N VAL A 91 -10.49 -3.59 -14.37
CA VAL A 91 -9.93 -4.58 -13.44
C VAL A 91 -9.38 -5.78 -14.21
N LYS A 92 -8.11 -6.12 -13.99
CA LYS A 92 -7.47 -7.30 -14.59
C LYS A 92 -8.06 -8.60 -14.03
N LYS A 93 -8.16 -9.64 -14.87
CA LYS A 93 -8.68 -10.97 -14.47
C LYS A 93 -7.91 -11.59 -13.31
N GLN A 94 -6.61 -11.36 -13.22
CA GLN A 94 -5.78 -11.81 -12.10
C GLN A 94 -6.31 -11.25 -10.77
N LEU A 95 -6.57 -9.94 -10.69
CA LEU A 95 -7.08 -9.29 -9.49
C LEU A 95 -8.38 -9.93 -9.03
N LEU A 96 -9.33 -10.18 -9.97
CA LEU A 96 -10.63 -10.79 -9.66
C LEU A 96 -10.52 -12.26 -9.23
N ARG A 97 -9.61 -13.04 -9.80
CA ARG A 97 -9.54 -14.48 -9.60
C ARG A 97 -8.59 -14.92 -8.50
N ILE A 98 -7.60 -14.11 -8.16
CA ILE A 98 -6.54 -14.46 -7.21
C ILE A 98 -6.50 -13.45 -6.07
N ASP A 99 -6.27 -12.19 -6.35
CA ASP A 99 -5.91 -11.20 -5.34
C ASP A 99 -7.11 -10.83 -4.45
N ILE A 100 -8.29 -10.60 -5.04
CA ILE A 100 -9.53 -10.33 -4.28
C ILE A 100 -9.94 -11.54 -3.42
N PRO A 101 -9.99 -12.78 -3.92
CA PRO A 101 -10.25 -13.95 -3.07
C PRO A 101 -9.26 -14.11 -1.91
N VAL A 102 -7.96 -13.87 -2.13
CA VAL A 102 -6.95 -13.91 -1.06
C VAL A 102 -7.21 -12.82 -0.02
N MET A 103 -7.50 -11.59 -0.46
CA MET A 103 -7.86 -10.49 0.44
C MET A 103 -9.09 -10.80 1.28
N LEU A 104 -10.17 -11.32 0.65
CA LEU A 104 -11.38 -11.72 1.36
C LEU A 104 -11.12 -12.84 2.37
N ALA A 105 -10.34 -13.86 1.96
CA ALA A 105 -9.96 -14.95 2.86
C ALA A 105 -9.14 -14.44 4.06
N ALA A 106 -8.19 -13.54 3.85
CA ALA A 106 -7.42 -12.91 4.93
C ALA A 106 -8.32 -12.09 5.87
N THR A 107 -9.31 -11.35 5.34
CA THR A 107 -10.25 -10.56 6.14
C THR A 107 -11.17 -11.45 6.97
N VAL A 108 -11.71 -12.50 6.38
CA VAL A 108 -12.56 -13.47 7.10
C VAL A 108 -11.76 -14.17 8.19
N LEU A 109 -10.56 -14.61 7.87
CA LEU A 109 -9.67 -15.26 8.83
C LEU A 109 -9.28 -14.31 9.97
N PHE A 110 -8.98 -13.05 9.68
CA PHE A 110 -8.75 -12.02 10.70
C PHE A 110 -9.96 -11.90 11.62
N THR A 111 -11.17 -11.81 11.07
CA THR A 111 -12.41 -11.70 11.86
C THR A 111 -12.61 -12.91 12.77
N ILE A 112 -12.36 -14.13 12.27
CA ILE A 112 -12.47 -15.36 13.06
C ILE A 112 -11.45 -15.41 14.19
N LEU A 113 -10.18 -15.12 13.89
CA LEU A 113 -9.10 -15.16 14.87
C LEU A 113 -9.20 -14.04 15.91
N PHE A 114 -9.78 -12.89 15.53
CA PHE A 114 -10.01 -11.76 16.42
C PHE A 114 -11.32 -11.86 17.21
N TRP A 115 -12.09 -12.93 17.04
CA TRP A 115 -13.42 -13.08 17.66
C TRP A 115 -13.42 -12.98 19.18
N ASN A 116 -12.33 -13.38 19.83
CA ASN A 116 -12.12 -13.25 21.28
C ASN A 116 -11.64 -11.86 21.75
N GLY A 117 -11.52 -10.90 20.83
CA GLY A 117 -11.06 -9.54 21.09
C GLY A 117 -9.54 -9.39 21.26
N THR A 118 -8.76 -10.46 21.02
CA THR A 118 -7.30 -10.41 21.16
C THR A 118 -6.62 -11.01 19.93
N LEU A 119 -5.53 -10.37 19.49
CA LEU A 119 -4.66 -10.90 18.44
C LEU A 119 -3.28 -11.17 19.05
N GLY A 120 -2.97 -12.44 19.23
CA GLY A 120 -1.73 -12.87 19.86
C GLY A 120 -0.56 -12.95 18.88
N ARG A 121 0.61 -13.35 19.39
CA ARG A 121 1.84 -13.50 18.59
C ARG A 121 1.72 -14.61 17.54
N THR A 122 0.98 -15.65 17.84
CA THR A 122 0.78 -16.81 16.95
C THR A 122 -0.02 -16.39 15.71
N GLU A 123 -1.13 -15.68 15.92
CA GLU A 123 -1.97 -15.14 14.85
C GLU A 123 -1.19 -14.11 14.01
N GLY A 124 -0.42 -13.23 14.68
CA GLY A 124 0.45 -12.27 14.02
C GLY A 124 1.51 -12.94 13.14
N LEU A 125 2.18 -13.99 13.63
CA LEU A 125 3.16 -14.76 12.85
C LEU A 125 2.51 -15.48 11.67
N PHE A 126 1.28 -15.98 11.86
CA PHE A 126 0.51 -16.62 10.80
C PHE A 126 0.23 -15.62 9.65
N PHE A 127 -0.26 -14.41 9.94
CA PHE A 127 -0.50 -13.39 8.93
C PHE A 127 0.79 -12.92 8.25
N LEU A 128 1.87 -12.74 9.02
CA LEU A 128 3.17 -12.37 8.46
C LEU A 128 3.71 -13.43 7.50
N THR A 129 3.58 -14.71 7.86
CA THR A 129 3.95 -15.81 6.97
C THR A 129 3.07 -15.85 5.73
N GLY A 130 1.76 -15.63 5.90
CA GLY A 130 0.80 -15.57 4.81
C GLY A 130 1.12 -14.49 3.78
N ILE A 131 1.45 -13.27 4.21
CA ILE A 131 1.81 -12.19 3.27
C ILE A 131 3.13 -12.45 2.55
N ILE A 132 4.11 -13.08 3.22
CA ILE A 132 5.37 -13.47 2.59
C ILE A 132 5.12 -14.51 1.50
N ILE A 133 4.36 -15.56 1.80
CA ILE A 133 3.99 -16.60 0.83
C ILE A 133 3.23 -16.00 -0.34
N TYR A 134 2.22 -15.17 -0.07
CA TYR A 134 1.45 -14.49 -1.12
C TYR A 134 2.34 -13.61 -2.01
N THR A 135 3.25 -12.84 -1.43
CA THR A 135 4.16 -11.98 -2.19
C THR A 135 5.07 -12.80 -3.11
N ILE A 136 5.66 -13.88 -2.58
CA ILE A 136 6.49 -14.80 -3.37
C ILE A 136 5.67 -15.43 -4.50
N PHE A 137 4.48 -15.95 -4.20
CA PHE A 137 3.57 -16.52 -5.17
C PHE A 137 3.22 -15.52 -6.28
N SER A 138 2.83 -14.29 -5.91
CA SER A 138 2.45 -13.22 -6.84
C SER A 138 3.60 -12.85 -7.78
N LEU A 139 4.83 -12.78 -7.27
CA LEU A 139 6.04 -12.54 -8.07
C LEU A 139 6.30 -13.67 -9.08
N PHE A 140 6.20 -14.93 -8.64
CA PHE A 140 6.38 -16.09 -9.54
C PHE A 140 5.27 -16.17 -10.58
N TYR A 141 4.02 -15.95 -10.17
CA TYR A 141 2.87 -15.95 -11.07
C TYR A 141 3.02 -14.89 -12.17
N SER A 142 3.43 -13.68 -11.79
CA SER A 142 3.67 -12.59 -12.73
C SER A 142 4.77 -12.92 -13.75
N ARG A 143 5.88 -13.49 -13.31
CA ARG A 143 6.97 -13.88 -14.23
C ARG A 143 6.52 -14.93 -15.25
N LYS A 144 5.63 -15.84 -14.84
CA LYS A 144 5.14 -16.92 -15.72
C LYS A 144 4.07 -16.46 -16.70
N HIS A 145 3.22 -15.48 -16.32
CA HIS A 145 2.06 -15.05 -17.12
C HIS A 145 2.11 -13.55 -17.52
N GLY A 146 3.16 -12.85 -17.15
CA GLY A 146 3.27 -11.39 -17.25
C GLY A 146 3.49 -10.81 -18.65
N THR A 147 3.48 -11.63 -19.70
CA THR A 147 3.72 -11.18 -21.08
C THR A 147 2.44 -10.89 -21.86
N GLU A 148 1.27 -11.22 -21.34
CA GLU A 148 0.01 -10.96 -22.03
C GLU A 148 -0.58 -9.62 -21.56
N GLY A 149 -0.27 -8.52 -22.26
CA GLY A 149 -1.00 -7.27 -22.14
C GLY A 149 -0.21 -5.98 -21.90
N SER A 150 1.09 -5.97 -22.01
CA SER A 150 1.87 -4.72 -21.99
C SER A 150 2.58 -4.45 -23.32
N SER A 151 1.83 -4.53 -24.41
CA SER A 151 2.22 -3.92 -25.69
C SER A 151 1.85 -2.45 -25.73
N GLN A 152 1.98 -1.71 -24.64
CA GLN A 152 2.20 -0.29 -24.74
C GLN A 152 3.70 -0.12 -24.92
N GLU A 153 4.07 0.28 -26.12
CA GLU A 153 5.36 0.85 -26.47
C GLU A 153 5.72 1.94 -25.47
N LEU A 154 6.28 1.53 -24.35
CA LEU A 154 7.01 2.45 -23.48
C LEU A 154 8.36 2.56 -24.14
N GLU A 155 8.60 3.68 -24.85
CA GLU A 155 9.91 4.08 -25.32
C GLU A 155 10.94 3.69 -24.28
N GLU A 156 11.88 2.85 -24.68
CA GLU A 156 13.04 2.45 -23.87
C GLU A 156 13.85 3.70 -23.54
N GLN A 157 13.48 4.39 -22.49
CA GLN A 157 14.37 5.36 -21.90
C GLN A 157 15.40 4.61 -21.06
N PRO A 158 16.68 4.71 -21.38
CA PRO A 158 17.77 4.09 -20.61
C PRO A 158 17.92 4.82 -19.27
N LYS A 159 17.01 4.58 -18.33
CA LYS A 159 17.17 5.04 -16.95
C LYS A 159 18.06 4.07 -16.19
N HIS A 160 19.09 4.61 -15.56
CA HIS A 160 20.00 3.84 -14.72
C HIS A 160 19.23 3.26 -13.51
N TRP A 161 19.47 2.01 -13.16
CA TRP A 161 18.90 1.35 -11.98
C TRP A 161 19.00 2.19 -10.71
N ALA A 162 20.09 2.93 -10.57
CA ALA A 162 20.31 3.84 -9.45
C ALA A 162 19.25 4.94 -9.36
N VAL A 163 18.83 5.50 -10.50
CA VAL A 163 17.80 6.57 -10.53
C VAL A 163 16.45 6.03 -10.12
N ASP A 164 16.08 4.82 -10.58
CA ASP A 164 14.80 4.21 -10.22
C ASP A 164 14.78 3.83 -8.73
N THR A 165 15.89 3.28 -8.22
CA THR A 165 16.03 2.96 -6.79
C THR A 165 15.98 4.24 -5.93
N LEU A 166 16.65 5.31 -6.35
CA LEU A 166 16.59 6.60 -5.66
C LEU A 166 15.19 7.20 -5.69
N ALA A 167 14.45 7.04 -6.79
CA ALA A 167 13.05 7.49 -6.87
C ALA A 167 12.15 6.69 -5.90
N ILE A 168 12.35 5.37 -5.77
CA ILE A 168 11.61 4.54 -4.81
C ILE A 168 11.94 4.97 -3.38
N VAL A 169 13.22 5.00 -3.01
CA VAL A 169 13.63 5.35 -1.64
C VAL A 169 13.25 6.79 -1.30
N GLY A 170 13.51 7.74 -2.20
CA GLY A 170 13.13 9.14 -2.03
C GLY A 170 11.62 9.32 -1.90
N GLY A 171 10.84 8.63 -2.75
CA GLY A 171 9.38 8.61 -2.68
C GLY A 171 8.87 8.07 -1.34
N LEU A 172 9.42 6.95 -0.84
CA LEU A 172 9.08 6.39 0.47
C LEU A 172 9.40 7.35 1.62
N VAL A 173 10.59 7.94 1.62
CA VAL A 173 10.99 8.91 2.63
C VAL A 173 10.04 10.11 2.64
N VAL A 174 9.76 10.69 1.47
CA VAL A 174 8.83 11.81 1.34
C VAL A 174 7.42 11.43 1.82
N LEU A 175 6.90 10.25 1.45
CA LEU A 175 5.60 9.76 1.90
C LEU A 175 5.51 9.64 3.42
N VAL A 176 6.53 9.04 4.06
CA VAL A 176 6.55 8.86 5.53
C VAL A 176 6.59 10.21 6.25
N PHE A 177 7.45 11.14 5.81
CA PHE A 177 7.54 12.45 6.45
C PHE A 177 6.31 13.32 6.18
N ALA A 178 5.82 13.34 4.94
CA ALA A 178 4.65 14.13 4.57
C ALA A 178 3.36 13.61 5.24
N SER A 179 3.19 12.29 5.40
CA SER A 179 2.05 11.73 6.11
C SER A 179 2.06 12.09 7.60
N ARG A 180 3.21 12.02 8.27
CA ARG A 180 3.34 12.49 9.67
C ARG A 180 2.98 13.97 9.79
N LEU A 181 3.56 14.80 8.93
CA LEU A 181 3.28 16.23 8.92
C LEU A 181 1.78 16.52 8.69
N LEU A 182 1.13 15.76 7.80
CA LEU A 182 -0.30 15.88 7.53
C LEU A 182 -1.12 15.55 8.79
N VAL A 183 -0.84 14.42 9.42
CA VAL A 183 -1.56 13.96 10.63
C VAL A 183 -1.38 14.95 11.78
N ASP A 184 -0.14 15.37 12.07
CA ASP A 184 0.15 16.30 13.16
C ASP A 184 -0.58 17.63 12.97
N ASN A 185 -0.61 18.16 11.75
CA ASN A 185 -1.33 19.40 11.44
C ASN A 185 -2.86 19.20 11.48
N ALA A 186 -3.38 18.07 11.00
CA ALA A 186 -4.80 17.77 11.06
C ALA A 186 -5.29 17.65 12.51
N VAL A 187 -4.52 16.96 13.38
CA VAL A 187 -4.80 16.85 14.81
C VAL A 187 -4.75 18.22 15.50
N SER A 188 -3.77 19.07 15.16
CA SER A 188 -3.66 20.41 15.72
C SER A 188 -4.88 21.26 15.36
N ILE A 189 -5.30 21.24 14.09
CA ILE A 189 -6.51 21.97 13.63
C ILE A 189 -7.76 21.41 14.31
N ALA A 190 -7.90 20.09 14.43
CA ALA A 190 -9.04 19.49 15.09
C ALA A 190 -9.14 19.91 16.56
N LYS A 191 -8.00 20.03 17.28
CA LYS A 191 -7.96 20.52 18.67
C LYS A 191 -8.28 22.01 18.81
N GLU A 192 -7.98 22.82 17.79
CA GLU A 192 -8.31 24.25 17.76
C GLU A 192 -9.80 24.50 17.47
N LEU A 193 -10.45 23.60 16.77
CA LEU A 193 -11.87 23.69 16.41
C LEU A 193 -12.84 23.11 17.45
N GLY A 194 -12.33 22.41 18.48
CA GLY A 194 -13.09 21.76 19.55
C GLY A 194 -13.23 20.28 19.35
#